data_388310a024ef4087e785384b10c04787
#
_entry.id   388310a024ef4087e785384b10c04787
#
_cell.length_a   1.000
_cell.length_b   1.000
_cell.length_c   1.000
_cell.angle_alpha   90.00
_cell.angle_beta   90.00
_cell.angle_gamma   90.00
#
_symmetry.space_group_name_H-M   'P 1'
#
loop_
_entity.id
_entity.type
_entity.pdbx_description
1 polymer ?
#
loop_
_entity_poly.entity_id
_entity_poly.type
_entity_poly.pdbx_seq_one_letter_code
_entity_poly.pdbx_strand_id
1 'polypeptide(L)'
;STPTTQHVTFEPFITIARVEADGRVHIWTSNQNPFLARQETAHCLKVPVSDVRVEVPYLGGGYGSKTYARLEPLVACLTIKAGRPVRMMLSREETFLTCVKHASVVTVKTGVMQDGQLIARQMTNRMDTGAYADIGPRVTKNAGYVSCGPYRWKHVRVDAYCVLTNKPSSGPFRGFGVA
;
A
#
# COMPACT_ATOMS: atom_id res chain seq x y z
N SER A 1 -15.69 -14.32 -3.27
CA SER A 1 -15.23 -12.93 -2.99
C SER A 1 -14.55 -12.86 -1.64
N THR A 2 -13.61 -11.93 -1.50
CA THR A 2 -12.95 -11.62 -0.23
C THR A 2 -13.30 -10.19 0.19
N PRO A 3 -13.55 -9.93 1.48
CA PRO A 3 -13.85 -8.59 1.95
C PRO A 3 -12.58 -7.74 2.04
N THR A 4 -12.77 -6.45 2.22
CA THR A 4 -11.75 -5.52 2.69
C THR A 4 -11.30 -5.90 4.10
N THR A 5 -10.01 -5.84 4.38
CA THR A 5 -9.44 -6.16 5.69
C THR A 5 -8.42 -5.10 6.09
N GLN A 6 -8.38 -4.74 7.36
CA GLN A 6 -7.40 -3.79 7.89
C GLN A 6 -6.19 -4.53 8.49
N HIS A 7 -5.01 -3.91 8.38
CA HIS A 7 -3.73 -4.48 8.83
C HIS A 7 -3.61 -4.58 10.35
N VAL A 8 -4.32 -3.71 11.09
CA VAL A 8 -4.37 -3.63 12.56
C VAL A 8 -2.97 -3.63 13.19
N THR A 9 -2.11 -2.72 12.72
CA THR A 9 -0.79 -2.53 13.33
C THR A 9 -0.94 -2.02 14.76
N PHE A 10 -0.16 -2.52 15.73
CA PHE A 10 -0.23 -2.03 17.10
C PHE A 10 0.10 -0.54 17.18
N GLU A 11 1.15 -0.10 16.49
CA GLU A 11 1.47 1.30 16.33
C GLU A 11 0.62 1.93 15.22
N PRO A 12 -0.17 2.99 15.51
CA PRO A 12 -0.85 3.79 14.50
C PRO A 12 0.14 4.47 13.55
N PHE A 13 -0.36 5.17 12.52
CA PHE A 13 0.48 6.05 11.73
C PHE A 13 0.90 7.25 12.57
N ILE A 14 2.19 7.52 12.62
CA ILE A 14 2.76 8.65 13.35
C ILE A 14 3.89 9.27 12.54
N THR A 15 3.92 10.60 12.51
CA THR A 15 4.98 11.38 11.88
C THR A 15 5.27 12.62 12.71
N ILE A 16 6.55 12.96 12.85
CA ILE A 16 7.04 14.20 13.42
C ILE A 16 7.92 14.86 12.35
N ALA A 17 7.83 16.18 12.21
CA ALA A 17 8.73 16.92 11.34
C ALA A 17 9.20 18.21 12.01
N ARG A 18 10.39 18.67 11.62
CA ARG A 18 10.92 20.00 11.92
C ARG A 18 11.71 20.53 10.73
N VAL A 19 11.81 21.84 10.64
CA VAL A 19 12.76 22.51 9.75
C VAL A 19 14.07 22.72 10.51
N GLU A 20 15.17 22.28 9.93
CA GLU A 20 16.51 22.46 10.49
C GLU A 20 17.03 23.90 10.25
N ALA A 21 18.11 24.29 10.93
CA ALA A 21 18.69 25.62 10.79
C ALA A 21 19.16 25.93 9.35
N ASP A 22 19.49 24.91 8.57
CA ASP A 22 19.89 25.03 7.16
C ASP A 22 18.70 25.01 6.16
N GLY A 23 17.47 25.03 6.69
CA GLY A 23 16.23 25.05 5.89
C GLY A 23 15.73 23.68 5.45
N ARG A 24 16.47 22.59 5.67
CA ARG A 24 16.04 21.24 5.34
C ARG A 24 14.93 20.74 6.24
N VAL A 25 14.02 19.94 5.69
CA VAL A 25 12.94 19.30 6.46
C VAL A 25 13.40 17.94 6.95
N HIS A 26 13.41 17.75 8.26
CA HIS A 26 13.71 16.48 8.91
C HIS A 26 12.43 15.83 9.43
N ILE A 27 12.21 14.57 9.06
CA ILE A 27 10.99 13.80 9.33
C ILE A 27 11.36 12.51 10.06
N TRP A 28 10.70 12.25 11.18
CA TRP A 28 10.68 10.96 11.86
C TRP A 28 9.30 10.36 11.68
N THR A 29 9.23 9.14 11.18
CA THR A 29 7.94 8.52 10.82
C THR A 29 7.96 7.01 11.03
N SER A 30 6.77 6.44 11.23
CA SER A 30 6.55 5.00 11.19
C SER A 30 6.25 4.54 9.76
N ASN A 31 7.29 4.40 8.94
CA ASN A 31 7.16 4.06 7.52
C ASN A 31 8.06 2.89 7.13
N GLN A 32 7.60 1.99 6.27
CA GLN A 32 8.35 0.81 5.80
C GLN A 32 9.34 1.13 4.68
N ASN A 33 9.21 2.30 4.04
CA ASN A 33 10.02 2.71 2.90
C ASN A 33 10.44 4.18 3.01
N PRO A 34 11.44 4.50 3.86
CA PRO A 34 11.85 5.88 4.11
C PRO A 34 12.34 6.60 2.83
N PHE A 35 12.94 5.87 1.89
CA PHE A 35 13.40 6.48 0.64
C PHE A 35 12.24 6.94 -0.25
N LEU A 36 11.18 6.13 -0.35
CA LEU A 36 9.99 6.53 -1.09
C LEU A 36 9.25 7.66 -0.38
N ALA A 37 9.06 7.58 0.93
CA ALA A 37 8.46 8.66 1.72
C ALA A 37 9.21 9.99 1.55
N ARG A 38 10.55 9.94 1.50
CA ARG A 38 11.41 11.08 1.20
C ARG A 38 11.13 11.66 -0.18
N GLN A 39 11.11 10.83 -1.22
CA GLN A 39 10.85 11.25 -2.60
C GLN A 39 9.47 11.86 -2.76
N GLU A 40 8.43 11.19 -2.24
CA GLU A 40 7.04 11.65 -2.30
C GLU A 40 6.86 12.97 -1.56
N THR A 41 7.47 13.12 -0.38
CA THR A 41 7.42 14.38 0.38
C THR A 41 8.13 15.51 -0.35
N ALA A 42 9.32 15.29 -0.88
CA ALA A 42 10.05 16.29 -1.64
C ALA A 42 9.26 16.74 -2.88
N HIS A 43 8.63 15.79 -3.58
CA HIS A 43 7.77 16.08 -4.73
C HIS A 43 6.56 16.95 -4.33
N CYS A 44 5.87 16.61 -3.24
CA CYS A 44 4.73 17.39 -2.73
C CYS A 44 5.13 18.80 -2.31
N LEU A 45 6.29 18.95 -1.68
CA LEU A 45 6.83 20.25 -1.27
C LEU A 45 7.44 21.05 -2.43
N LYS A 46 7.66 20.43 -3.59
CA LYS A 46 8.35 21.00 -4.75
C LYS A 46 9.78 21.45 -4.43
N VAL A 47 10.49 20.66 -3.63
CA VAL A 47 11.90 20.90 -3.26
C VAL A 47 12.78 19.75 -3.74
N PRO A 48 14.11 19.96 -3.85
CA PRO A 48 15.05 18.88 -4.09
C PRO A 48 14.95 17.77 -3.03
N VAL A 49 15.17 16.52 -3.44
CA VAL A 49 15.17 15.37 -2.50
C VAL A 49 16.25 15.52 -1.43
N SER A 50 17.36 16.23 -1.74
CA SER A 50 18.42 16.57 -0.77
C SER A 50 17.92 17.36 0.44
N ASP A 51 16.87 18.15 0.26
CA ASP A 51 16.34 19.06 1.27
C ASP A 51 15.34 18.38 2.22
N VAL A 52 15.08 17.08 2.00
CA VAL A 52 14.23 16.27 2.87
C VAL A 52 15.06 15.13 3.44
N ARG A 53 15.04 14.95 4.77
CA ARG A 53 15.60 13.81 5.47
C ARG A 53 14.47 13.02 6.13
N VAL A 54 14.44 11.70 5.94
CA VAL A 54 13.45 10.81 6.59
C VAL A 54 14.18 9.75 7.41
N GLU A 55 13.78 9.61 8.64
CA GLU A 55 14.27 8.59 9.57
C GLU A 55 13.12 7.73 10.10
N VAL A 56 13.38 6.42 10.22
CA VAL A 56 12.47 5.46 10.84
C VAL A 56 13.20 4.82 12.01
N PRO A 57 13.08 5.39 13.24
CA PRO A 57 13.81 4.86 14.39
C PRO A 57 13.31 3.46 14.78
N TYR A 58 12.01 3.27 14.88
CA TYR A 58 11.35 2.00 15.18
C TYR A 58 10.04 1.93 14.42
N LEU A 59 9.60 0.71 14.09
CA LEU A 59 8.35 0.47 13.38
C LEU A 59 7.53 -0.59 14.13
N GLY A 60 6.45 -0.16 14.76
CA GLY A 60 5.53 -1.02 15.52
C GLY A 60 4.52 -1.78 14.68
N GLY A 61 5.01 -2.40 13.59
CA GLY A 61 4.22 -3.12 12.60
C GLY A 61 3.79 -2.25 11.42
N GLY A 62 3.72 -2.87 10.25
CA GLY A 62 3.29 -2.18 9.01
C GLY A 62 2.51 -3.12 8.10
N TYR A 63 3.02 -4.32 7.88
CA TYR A 63 2.42 -5.39 7.05
C TYR A 63 2.05 -4.92 5.63
N GLY A 64 2.65 -3.83 5.17
CA GLY A 64 2.38 -3.19 3.89
C GLY A 64 1.60 -1.87 3.98
N SER A 65 0.80 -1.62 5.02
CA SER A 65 0.01 -0.38 5.12
C SER A 65 0.86 0.88 5.18
N LYS A 66 2.08 0.78 5.73
CA LYS A 66 3.00 1.89 5.93
C LYS A 66 4.10 1.96 4.85
N THR A 67 3.84 1.48 3.63
CA THR A 67 4.83 1.46 2.55
C THR A 67 4.95 2.79 1.82
N TYR A 68 3.86 3.55 1.72
CA TYR A 68 3.78 4.83 1.02
C TYR A 68 3.63 5.98 2.01
N ALA A 69 4.01 7.19 1.60
CA ALA A 69 3.79 8.37 2.41
C ALA A 69 2.29 8.59 2.65
N ARG A 70 1.90 8.77 3.91
CA ARG A 70 0.52 9.05 4.32
C ARG A 70 0.41 10.38 5.05
N LEU A 71 1.23 10.58 6.06
CA LEU A 71 1.24 11.79 6.87
C LEU A 71 2.44 12.68 6.57
N GLU A 72 3.52 12.12 6.03
CA GLU A 72 4.81 12.79 5.91
C GLU A 72 4.72 14.12 5.13
N PRO A 73 4.10 14.17 3.93
CA PRO A 73 3.98 15.44 3.20
C PRO A 73 3.13 16.48 3.95
N LEU A 74 2.03 16.03 4.56
CA LEU A 74 1.13 16.90 5.31
C LEU A 74 1.83 17.50 6.54
N VAL A 75 2.50 16.66 7.33
CA VAL A 75 3.21 17.10 8.54
C VAL A 75 4.38 18.02 8.18
N ALA A 76 5.08 17.75 7.09
CA ALA A 76 6.13 18.62 6.56
C ALA A 76 5.57 20.01 6.18
N CYS A 77 4.48 20.08 5.44
CA CYS A 77 3.80 21.35 5.11
C CYS A 77 3.37 22.11 6.37
N LEU A 78 2.76 21.42 7.34
CA LEU A 78 2.33 22.03 8.59
C LEU A 78 3.51 22.58 9.40
N THR A 79 4.62 21.85 9.44
CA THR A 79 5.85 22.27 10.11
C THR A 79 6.42 23.56 9.52
N ILE A 80 6.52 23.61 8.19
CA ILE A 80 6.99 24.80 7.46
C ILE A 80 6.08 26.00 7.77
N LYS A 81 4.76 25.79 7.66
CA LYS A 81 3.78 26.87 7.89
C LYS A 81 3.74 27.35 9.34
N ALA A 82 3.91 26.44 10.30
CA ALA A 82 3.88 26.76 11.73
C ALA A 82 5.19 27.37 12.25
N GLY A 83 6.30 27.24 11.51
CA GLY A 83 7.63 27.68 11.94
C GLY A 83 8.15 26.97 13.20
N ARG A 84 7.63 25.79 13.52
CA ARG A 84 7.98 24.99 14.69
C ARG A 84 7.73 23.50 14.42
N PRO A 85 8.34 22.58 15.20
CA PRO A 85 8.10 21.15 15.05
C PRO A 85 6.61 20.80 15.20
N VAL A 86 6.14 19.90 14.33
CA VAL A 86 4.77 19.38 14.34
C VAL A 86 4.79 17.86 14.46
N ARG A 87 3.93 17.32 15.31
CA ARG A 87 3.67 15.89 15.45
C ARG A 87 2.22 15.60 15.11
N MET A 88 2.01 14.59 14.28
CA MET A 88 0.68 14.04 13.97
C MET A 88 0.67 12.53 14.20
N MET A 89 -0.36 12.05 14.83
CA MET A 89 -0.61 10.63 15.03
C MET A 89 -2.10 10.38 14.78
N LEU A 90 -2.40 9.39 13.97
CA LEU A 90 -3.79 8.98 13.74
C LEU A 90 -4.36 8.26 14.96
N SER A 91 -5.64 8.42 15.20
CA SER A 91 -6.37 7.54 16.11
C SER A 91 -6.48 6.12 15.51
N ARG A 92 -7.01 5.18 16.28
CA ARG A 92 -7.26 3.82 15.79
C ARG A 92 -8.32 3.83 14.68
N GLU A 93 -9.37 4.60 14.85
CA GLU A 93 -10.45 4.78 13.89
C GLU A 93 -9.94 5.39 12.58
N GLU A 94 -9.15 6.45 12.66
CA GLU A 94 -8.53 7.09 11.50
C GLU A 94 -7.58 6.12 10.77
N THR A 95 -6.83 5.29 11.51
CA THR A 95 -5.97 4.26 10.93
C THR A 95 -6.78 3.25 10.11
N PHE A 96 -7.99 2.85 10.57
CA PHE A 96 -8.86 1.95 9.83
C PHE A 96 -9.36 2.53 8.50
N LEU A 97 -9.43 3.86 8.38
CA LEU A 97 -9.88 4.56 7.18
C LEU A 97 -8.73 4.92 6.22
N THR A 98 -7.47 4.78 6.65
CA THR A 98 -6.32 5.27 5.88
C THR A 98 -5.87 4.32 4.79
N CYS A 99 -5.75 3.03 5.10
CA CYS A 99 -5.27 2.02 4.16
C CYS A 99 -5.83 0.65 4.53
N VAL A 100 -6.38 -0.06 3.55
CA VAL A 100 -7.00 -1.37 3.74
C VAL A 100 -6.45 -2.39 2.72
N LYS A 101 -6.61 -3.68 2.97
CA LYS A 101 -6.38 -4.73 1.96
C LYS A 101 -7.46 -4.66 0.89
N HIS A 102 -7.09 -4.89 -0.35
CA HIS A 102 -8.02 -4.98 -1.47
C HIS A 102 -9.12 -6.04 -1.21
N ALA A 103 -10.38 -5.65 -1.34
CA ALA A 103 -11.44 -6.61 -1.57
C ALA A 103 -11.30 -7.20 -2.99
N SER A 104 -11.69 -8.43 -3.18
CA SER A 104 -11.60 -9.05 -4.52
C SER A 104 -12.78 -9.96 -4.84
N VAL A 105 -13.11 -10.01 -6.12
CA VAL A 105 -14.02 -10.99 -6.69
C VAL A 105 -13.25 -11.85 -7.67
N VAL A 106 -13.13 -13.13 -7.35
CA VAL A 106 -12.37 -14.10 -8.14
C VAL A 106 -13.32 -15.12 -8.72
N THR A 107 -13.27 -15.30 -10.04
CA THR A 107 -13.97 -16.36 -10.77
C THR A 107 -12.95 -17.32 -11.33
N VAL A 108 -13.10 -18.61 -11.06
CA VAL A 108 -12.19 -19.66 -11.50
C VAL A 108 -12.96 -20.75 -12.25
N LYS A 109 -12.42 -21.15 -13.40
CA LYS A 109 -12.83 -22.37 -14.12
C LYS A 109 -11.62 -23.29 -14.25
N THR A 110 -11.79 -24.55 -13.89
CA THR A 110 -10.72 -25.55 -13.94
C THR A 110 -11.17 -26.74 -14.76
N GLY A 111 -10.41 -27.10 -15.78
CA GLY A 111 -10.60 -28.34 -16.56
C GLY A 111 -9.73 -29.46 -15.99
N VAL A 112 -10.37 -30.58 -15.66
CA VAL A 112 -9.73 -31.76 -15.09
C VAL A 112 -10.17 -33.00 -15.85
N MET A 113 -9.25 -33.92 -16.14
CA MET A 113 -9.57 -35.21 -16.74
C MET A 113 -10.11 -36.19 -15.69
N GLN A 114 -10.72 -37.29 -16.11
CA GLN A 114 -11.24 -38.29 -15.18
C GLN A 114 -10.17 -38.94 -14.29
N ASP A 115 -8.93 -39.00 -14.76
CA ASP A 115 -7.78 -39.49 -14.02
C ASP A 115 -7.18 -38.45 -13.02
N GLY A 116 -7.79 -37.25 -12.92
CA GLY A 116 -7.33 -36.18 -12.07
C GLY A 116 -6.29 -35.24 -12.67
N GLN A 117 -5.87 -35.46 -13.94
CA GLN A 117 -4.91 -34.59 -14.58
C GLN A 117 -5.50 -33.19 -14.82
N LEU A 118 -4.77 -32.14 -14.36
CA LEU A 118 -5.13 -30.75 -14.58
C LEU A 118 -4.77 -30.31 -16.01
N ILE A 119 -5.75 -29.84 -16.78
CA ILE A 119 -5.56 -29.48 -18.19
C ILE A 119 -5.58 -27.97 -18.39
N ALA A 120 -6.61 -27.30 -17.89
CA ALA A 120 -6.86 -25.90 -18.19
C ALA A 120 -7.30 -25.13 -16.96
N ARG A 121 -6.87 -23.86 -16.88
CA ARG A 121 -7.34 -22.91 -15.88
C ARG A 121 -7.68 -21.58 -16.54
N GLN A 122 -8.90 -21.13 -16.31
CA GLN A 122 -9.30 -19.75 -16.60
C GLN A 122 -9.62 -19.05 -15.28
N MET A 123 -9.05 -17.86 -15.10
CA MET A 123 -9.29 -17.07 -13.90
C MET A 123 -9.56 -15.62 -14.26
N THR A 124 -10.56 -15.04 -13.62
CA THR A 124 -10.83 -13.60 -13.67
C THR A 124 -10.77 -13.06 -12.25
N ASN A 125 -9.89 -12.08 -12.02
CA ASN A 125 -9.71 -11.42 -10.74
C ASN A 125 -10.05 -9.93 -10.86
N ARG A 126 -10.98 -9.44 -10.05
CA ARG A 126 -11.34 -8.03 -9.93
C ARG A 126 -10.99 -7.56 -8.54
N MET A 127 -10.02 -6.64 -8.45
CA MET A 127 -9.51 -6.10 -7.19
C MET A 127 -9.97 -4.66 -7.01
N ASP A 128 -10.64 -4.40 -5.90
CA ASP A 128 -11.09 -3.06 -5.50
C ASP A 128 -9.91 -2.28 -4.91
N THR A 129 -9.47 -1.23 -5.60
CA THR A 129 -8.35 -0.40 -5.14
C THR A 129 -8.79 0.85 -4.37
N GLY A 130 -10.09 1.09 -4.24
CA GLY A 130 -10.61 2.30 -3.62
C GLY A 130 -10.54 3.52 -4.52
N ALA A 131 -10.56 4.71 -3.93
CA ALA A 131 -10.62 5.98 -4.66
C ALA A 131 -9.32 6.38 -5.35
N TYR A 132 -8.20 5.79 -4.96
CA TYR A 132 -6.88 6.09 -5.51
C TYR A 132 -6.18 4.81 -5.97
N ALA A 133 -5.47 4.91 -7.10
CA ALA A 133 -4.76 3.76 -7.66
C ALA A 133 -3.67 3.22 -6.73
N ASP A 134 -2.93 4.13 -6.07
CA ASP A 134 -1.82 3.77 -5.17
C ASP A 134 -0.97 2.63 -5.76
N ILE A 135 -0.81 1.53 -5.05
CA ILE A 135 -0.13 0.31 -5.51
C ILE A 135 -1.10 -0.71 -6.15
N GLY A 136 -2.37 -0.40 -6.25
CA GLY A 136 -3.41 -1.31 -6.77
C GLY A 136 -3.04 -2.02 -8.08
N PRO A 137 -2.52 -1.33 -9.12
CA PRO A 137 -2.09 -1.98 -10.36
C PRO A 137 -1.01 -3.04 -10.13
N ARG A 138 -0.04 -2.79 -9.25
CA ARG A 138 1.03 -3.75 -8.92
C ARG A 138 0.51 -4.96 -8.15
N VAL A 139 -0.37 -4.74 -7.18
CA VAL A 139 -1.01 -5.83 -6.41
C VAL A 139 -1.85 -6.70 -7.34
N THR A 140 -2.64 -6.09 -8.23
CA THR A 140 -3.46 -6.78 -9.23
C THR A 140 -2.60 -7.60 -10.19
N LYS A 141 -1.49 -7.04 -10.67
CA LYS A 141 -0.53 -7.75 -11.52
C LYS A 141 0.05 -8.96 -10.81
N ASN A 142 0.49 -8.82 -9.56
CA ASN A 142 1.01 -9.93 -8.77
C ASN A 142 -0.04 -11.03 -8.59
N ALA A 143 -1.28 -10.66 -8.24
CA ALA A 143 -2.38 -11.62 -8.11
C ALA A 143 -2.63 -12.38 -9.41
N GLY A 144 -2.52 -11.71 -10.56
CA GLY A 144 -2.60 -12.35 -11.88
C GLY A 144 -1.49 -13.39 -12.08
N TYR A 145 -0.26 -13.06 -11.83
CA TYR A 145 0.89 -13.96 -12.04
C TYR A 145 0.85 -15.22 -11.16
N VAL A 146 0.47 -15.07 -9.89
CA VAL A 146 0.47 -16.21 -8.95
C VAL A 146 -0.81 -17.05 -8.99
N SER A 147 -1.81 -16.63 -9.76
CA SER A 147 -3.14 -17.24 -9.78
C SER A 147 -3.18 -18.69 -10.27
N CYS A 148 -2.13 -19.10 -10.98
CA CYS A 148 -1.98 -20.49 -11.44
C CYS A 148 -1.61 -21.45 -10.30
N GLY A 149 -1.07 -20.92 -9.18
CA GLY A 149 -0.55 -21.72 -8.09
C GLY A 149 0.66 -22.58 -8.51
N PRO A 150 1.03 -23.58 -7.70
CA PRO A 150 2.21 -24.42 -7.93
C PRO A 150 1.95 -25.56 -8.94
N TYR A 151 0.85 -25.52 -9.68
CA TYR A 151 0.42 -26.59 -10.55
C TYR A 151 0.93 -26.39 -11.98
N ARG A 152 1.13 -27.50 -12.70
CA ARG A 152 1.45 -27.51 -14.14
C ARG A 152 0.16 -27.56 -14.95
N TRP A 153 -0.10 -26.51 -15.72
CA TRP A 153 -1.26 -26.38 -16.60
C TRP A 153 -0.82 -26.46 -18.06
N LYS A 154 -1.57 -27.15 -18.91
CA LYS A 154 -1.35 -27.12 -20.36
C LYS A 154 -1.85 -25.80 -20.96
N HIS A 155 -2.98 -25.31 -20.45
CA HIS A 155 -3.61 -24.07 -20.94
C HIS A 155 -4.00 -23.19 -19.75
N VAL A 156 -3.60 -21.90 -19.81
CA VAL A 156 -3.92 -20.93 -18.78
C VAL A 156 -4.38 -19.64 -19.43
N ARG A 157 -5.47 -19.07 -18.90
CA ARG A 157 -5.89 -17.70 -19.17
C ARG A 157 -6.19 -17.00 -17.86
N VAL A 158 -5.57 -15.83 -17.65
CA VAL A 158 -5.79 -15.00 -16.47
C VAL A 158 -6.08 -13.57 -16.90
N ASP A 159 -7.23 -13.07 -16.49
CA ASP A 159 -7.65 -11.69 -16.68
C ASP A 159 -7.71 -11.02 -15.29
N ALA A 160 -6.88 -10.01 -15.05
CA ALA A 160 -6.81 -9.29 -13.77
C ALA A 160 -7.15 -7.82 -13.95
N TYR A 161 -8.11 -7.33 -13.18
CA TYR A 161 -8.64 -5.97 -13.26
C TYR A 161 -8.41 -5.23 -11.94
N CYS A 162 -7.78 -4.06 -12.01
CA CYS A 162 -7.69 -3.10 -10.93
C CYS A 162 -8.85 -2.12 -11.07
N VAL A 163 -9.76 -2.10 -10.10
CA VAL A 163 -11.01 -1.35 -10.18
C VAL A 163 -10.99 -0.19 -9.18
N LEU A 164 -11.17 1.03 -9.68
CA LEU A 164 -11.38 2.21 -8.85
C LEU A 164 -12.82 2.25 -8.31
N THR A 165 -12.98 2.61 -7.05
CA THR A 165 -14.28 2.74 -6.37
C THR A 165 -14.26 3.90 -5.38
N ASN A 166 -15.44 4.34 -4.93
CA ASN A 166 -15.57 5.40 -3.92
C ASN A 166 -15.42 4.87 -2.48
N LYS A 167 -14.34 4.12 -2.22
CA LYS A 167 -14.02 3.53 -0.92
C LYS A 167 -12.65 3.98 -0.43
N PRO A 168 -12.28 3.75 0.86
CA PRO A 168 -10.93 3.97 1.34
C PRO A 168 -9.89 3.32 0.43
N SER A 169 -8.73 3.97 0.28
CA SER A 169 -7.64 3.48 -0.57
C SER A 169 -7.15 2.12 -0.09
N SER A 170 -7.00 1.19 -1.02
CA SER A 170 -6.43 -0.11 -0.75
C SER A 170 -4.92 -0.11 -1.00
N GLY A 171 -4.19 -0.76 -0.10
CA GLY A 171 -2.74 -0.88 -0.18
C GLY A 171 -2.25 -2.32 -0.08
N PRO A 172 -0.93 -2.52 -0.10
CA PRO A 172 -0.37 -3.86 0.01
C PRO A 172 -0.66 -4.42 1.41
N PHE A 173 -1.03 -5.67 1.48
CA PHE A 173 -1.06 -6.46 2.71
C PHE A 173 -0.04 -7.60 2.55
N ARG A 174 0.65 -7.99 3.63
CA ARG A 174 1.73 -8.99 3.62
C ARG A 174 1.45 -10.14 2.65
N GLY A 175 2.40 -10.42 1.72
CA GLY A 175 2.17 -11.35 0.63
C GLY A 175 1.25 -10.80 -0.48
N PHE A 176 1.24 -9.49 -0.68
CA PHE A 176 0.29 -8.76 -1.54
C PHE A 176 0.15 -9.37 -2.94
N GLY A 177 -1.08 -9.69 -3.29
CA GLY A 177 -1.47 -10.39 -4.52
C GLY A 177 -1.31 -11.90 -4.46
N VAL A 178 -0.76 -12.47 -3.38
CA VAL A 178 -0.54 -13.92 -3.21
C VAL A 178 -1.53 -14.54 -2.23
N ALA A 179 -1.96 -13.78 -1.22
CA ALA A 179 -2.86 -14.23 -0.15
C ALA A 179 -4.27 -13.67 -0.31
#